data_d71f6b76efd465f4f02abec35980b379
#
_entry.id   d71f6b76efd465f4f02abec35980b379
#
_cell.length_a   1.000
_cell.length_b   1.000
_cell.length_c   1.000
_cell.angle_alpha   90.00
_cell.angle_beta   90.00
_cell.angle_gamma   90.00
#
_symmetry.space_group_name_H-M   'P 1'
#
loop_
_entity.id
_entity.type
_entity.pdbx_description
1 polymer ?
#
loop_
_entity_poly.entity_id
_entity_poly.type
_entity_poly.pdbx_seq_one_letter_code
_entity_poly.pdbx_strand_id
1 'polypeptide(L)'
;ATNAVVVGGLDELESDRLLAAEANWLVDAWDGWRECLVQHRYNSAAVPGRVRIVEPFDVPNHSGRSGAFEVVFDEAQRAVTAGQAVVLFEGERVLGGGWIARVGS
;
A
#
# COMPACT_ATOMS: atom_id res chain seq x y z
N ALA A 1 -24.48 2.26 9.00
CA ALA A 1 -24.20 2.44 9.35
C ALA A 1 -23.96 2.59 10.01
N THR A 2 -23.87 2.39 10.03
CA THR A 2 -23.56 2.55 10.57
C THR A 2 -23.24 2.87 11.30
N ASN A 3 -23.04 2.87 11.45
CA ASN A 3 -22.52 3.21 12.04
C ASN A 3 -22.06 3.23 12.79
N ALA A 4 -21.84 2.91 12.77
CA ALA A 4 -21.31 2.89 13.41
C ALA A 4 -20.85 3.29 13.98
N VAL A 5 -20.83 3.40 14.07
CA VAL A 5 -20.42 3.85 14.66
C VAL A 5 -19.86 4.01 15.16
N VAL A 6 -19.48 4.13 15.05
CA VAL A 6 -18.88 4.12 15.55
C VAL A 6 -18.15 4.49 16.23
N VAL A 7 -18.06 4.29 16.80
CA VAL A 7 -17.35 4.61 17.70
C VAL A 7 -16.15 4.04 17.64
N GLY A 8 -15.80 3.12 17.05
CA GLY A 8 -14.53 2.59 16.95
C GLY A 8 -13.57 3.49 16.42
N GLY A 9 -14.00 4.46 15.92
CA GLY A 9 -13.09 5.40 15.55
C GLY A 9 -12.36 5.11 14.32
N LEU A 10 -11.18 5.62 14.27
CA LEU A 10 -10.48 5.62 13.03
C LEU A 10 -10.10 4.27 12.55
N ASP A 11 -9.95 3.34 13.44
CA ASP A 11 -9.55 2.03 13.00
C ASP A 11 -10.61 1.34 12.23
N GLU A 12 -11.81 1.83 12.31
CA GLU A 12 -12.89 1.19 11.62
C GLU A 12 -13.08 1.73 10.22
N LEU A 13 -12.35 2.74 9.85
CA LEU A 13 -12.51 3.29 8.52
C LEU A 13 -11.90 2.38 7.49
N GLU A 14 -12.51 2.32 6.36
CA GLU A 14 -12.02 1.51 5.27
C GLU A 14 -11.35 2.38 4.23
N SER A 15 -10.30 1.86 3.63
CA SER A 15 -9.58 2.56 2.60
C SER A 15 -9.38 1.64 1.42
N ASP A 16 -9.49 2.17 0.22
CA ASP A 16 -9.31 1.35 -0.95
C ASP A 16 -8.02 1.69 -1.70
N ARG A 17 -7.23 2.64 -1.21
CA ARG A 17 -5.98 2.95 -1.87
C ARG A 17 -4.98 3.50 -0.89
N LEU A 18 -3.72 3.40 -1.24
CA LEU A 18 -2.67 3.99 -0.46
C LEU A 18 -1.53 4.42 -1.38
N LEU A 19 -0.71 5.32 -0.88
CA LEU A 19 0.53 5.69 -1.53
C LEU A 19 1.65 5.29 -0.59
N ALA A 20 2.62 4.55 -1.10
CA ALA A 20 3.76 4.14 -0.31
C ALA A 20 5.02 4.78 -0.83
N ALA A 21 5.96 4.99 0.05
CA ALA A 21 7.21 5.63 -0.28
C ALA A 21 8.37 4.75 0.14
N GLU A 22 9.56 5.16 -0.21
CA GLU A 22 10.79 4.44 0.13
C GLU A 22 10.74 3.01 -0.38
N ALA A 23 10.30 2.87 -1.59
CA ALA A 23 10.12 1.56 -2.17
C ALA A 23 11.44 0.84 -2.36
N ASN A 24 11.41 -0.44 -2.12
CA ASN A 24 12.56 -1.30 -2.33
C ASN A 24 12.08 -2.42 -3.23
N TRP A 25 12.60 -2.48 -4.44
CA TRP A 25 12.13 -3.44 -5.43
C TRP A 25 13.09 -4.60 -5.58
N LEU A 26 12.53 -5.80 -5.63
CA LEU A 26 13.31 -7.01 -5.86
C LEU A 26 13.11 -7.52 -7.27
N VAL A 27 12.36 -6.82 -8.07
CA VAL A 27 12.13 -7.15 -9.48
C VAL A 27 12.28 -5.86 -10.27
N ASP A 28 12.32 -5.96 -11.57
CA ASP A 28 12.43 -4.78 -12.41
C ASP A 28 11.16 -3.96 -12.32
N ALA A 29 11.31 -2.67 -12.42
CA ALA A 29 10.16 -1.77 -12.41
C ALA A 29 9.29 -2.04 -13.62
N TRP A 30 8.03 -1.71 -13.49
CA TRP A 30 7.09 -1.94 -14.57
C TRP A 30 6.28 -0.67 -14.80
N ASP A 31 5.63 -0.60 -15.97
CA ASP A 31 4.76 0.50 -16.30
C ASP A 31 3.33 0.08 -16.08
N GLY A 32 2.51 1.04 -15.65
CA GLY A 32 1.08 0.80 -15.52
C GLY A 32 0.73 0.00 -14.29
N TRP A 33 -0.49 -0.48 -14.25
CA TRP A 33 -1.01 -1.21 -13.11
C TRP A 33 -0.68 -2.68 -13.23
N ARG A 34 -0.28 -3.27 -12.12
CA ARG A 34 0.04 -4.69 -12.08
C ARG A 34 -0.74 -5.31 -10.93
N GLU A 35 -1.35 -6.44 -11.18
CA GLU A 35 -2.10 -7.13 -10.14
C GLU A 35 -1.13 -7.81 -9.21
N CYS A 36 -1.31 -7.62 -7.93
CA CYS A 36 -0.43 -8.15 -6.91
C CYS A 36 -1.22 -8.50 -5.68
N LEU A 37 -0.61 -9.23 -4.79
CA LEU A 37 -1.13 -9.40 -3.44
C LEU A 37 -0.41 -8.40 -2.55
N VAL A 38 -1.13 -7.77 -1.67
CA VAL A 38 -0.63 -6.67 -0.86
C VAL A 38 -0.82 -7.01 0.61
N GLN A 39 0.28 -7.05 1.36
CA GLN A 39 0.19 -7.27 2.80
C GLN A 39 0.49 -5.96 3.49
N HIS A 40 -0.49 -5.41 4.19
CA HIS A 40 -0.33 -4.13 4.85
C HIS A 40 -0.46 -4.25 6.37
N ARG A 41 -0.63 -5.43 6.88
CA ARG A 41 -0.67 -5.66 8.31
C ARG A 41 0.12 -6.91 8.61
N TYR A 42 0.88 -6.84 9.68
CA TYR A 42 1.81 -7.89 10.02
C TYR A 42 1.18 -9.26 10.14
N ASN A 43 0.08 -9.37 10.79
CA ASN A 43 -0.54 -10.66 11.01
C ASN A 43 -1.68 -10.98 10.08
N SER A 44 -1.81 -10.30 9.00
CA SER A 44 -2.91 -10.54 8.08
C SER A 44 -2.40 -11.14 6.81
N ALA A 45 -3.25 -11.88 6.14
CA ALA A 45 -2.90 -12.41 4.85
C ALA A 45 -2.81 -11.27 3.83
N ALA A 46 -2.05 -11.47 2.79
CA ALA A 46 -2.01 -10.52 1.70
C ALA A 46 -3.35 -10.53 0.98
N VAL A 47 -3.75 -9.40 0.45
CA VAL A 47 -5.04 -9.24 -0.22
C VAL A 47 -4.84 -8.73 -1.63
N PRO A 48 -5.77 -9.00 -2.54
CA PRO A 48 -5.57 -8.59 -3.93
C PRO A 48 -5.67 -7.09 -4.13
N GLY A 49 -4.87 -6.58 -5.02
CA GLY A 49 -4.91 -5.19 -5.38
C GLY A 49 -4.12 -4.97 -6.65
N ARG A 50 -4.02 -3.72 -7.07
CA ARG A 50 -3.23 -3.35 -8.23
C ARG A 50 -2.24 -2.29 -7.82
N VAL A 51 -1.07 -2.33 -8.38
CA VAL A 51 0.03 -1.48 -7.96
C VAL A 51 0.63 -0.79 -9.17
N ARG A 52 0.87 0.48 -9.03
CA ARG A 52 1.51 1.29 -10.07
C ARG A 52 2.70 2.00 -9.46
N ILE A 53 3.84 1.94 -10.10
CA ILE A 53 5.02 2.64 -9.64
C ILE A 53 4.89 4.08 -10.08
N VAL A 54 5.11 5.03 -9.18
CA VAL A 54 5.02 6.44 -9.49
C VAL A 54 6.34 7.11 -9.20
N GLU A 55 6.53 8.24 -9.79
CA GLU A 55 7.76 8.97 -9.60
C GLU A 55 7.82 9.55 -8.21
N PRO A 56 8.97 9.58 -7.62
CA PRO A 56 9.11 10.00 -6.24
C PRO A 56 9.16 11.48 -6.01
N PHE A 57 8.73 12.27 -6.94
CA PHE A 57 8.93 13.68 -6.80
C PHE A 57 8.21 14.29 -5.64
N ASP A 58 7.27 13.63 -5.10
CA ASP A 58 6.61 14.19 -3.98
C ASP A 58 7.12 13.69 -2.69
N VAL A 59 8.26 13.07 -2.67
CA VAL A 59 8.76 12.46 -1.48
C VAL A 59 10.08 13.07 -1.17
N PRO A 60 10.13 14.21 -0.59
CA PRO A 60 11.36 14.91 -0.40
C PRO A 60 12.28 14.18 0.56
N ASN A 61 13.50 14.45 0.45
CA ASN A 61 14.49 13.92 1.33
C ASN A 61 14.71 12.45 1.28
N HIS A 62 14.30 11.82 0.29
CA HIS A 62 14.60 10.47 0.23
C HIS A 62 15.81 10.34 -0.53
N SER A 63 16.81 9.93 0.05
CA SER A 63 17.98 9.90 -0.53
C SER A 63 18.00 8.92 -1.47
N GLY A 64 17.60 9.09 -2.36
CA GLY A 64 17.88 8.34 -3.28
C GLY A 64 17.34 7.11 -3.56
N ARG A 65 16.76 6.51 -2.90
CA ARG A 65 16.38 5.43 -3.26
C ARG A 65 15.09 5.32 -3.41
N SER A 66 14.49 5.77 -3.60
CA SER A 66 13.39 5.55 -3.57
C SER A 66 12.48 5.70 -4.41
N GLY A 67 11.63 5.30 -4.67
CA GLY A 67 10.54 5.44 -5.42
C GLY A 67 9.33 5.47 -4.60
N ALA A 68 8.19 5.53 -5.25
CA ALA A 68 6.91 5.46 -4.57
C ALA A 68 6.02 4.58 -5.41
N PHE A 69 4.97 4.05 -4.79
CA PHE A 69 4.00 3.28 -5.56
C PHE A 69 2.62 3.51 -4.98
N GLU A 70 1.64 3.34 -5.83
CA GLU A 70 0.25 3.51 -5.46
C GLU A 70 -0.42 2.16 -5.50
N VAL A 71 -1.24 1.87 -4.51
CA VAL A 71 -1.98 0.63 -4.43
C VAL A 71 -3.45 0.95 -4.45
N VAL A 72 -4.20 0.21 -5.28
CA VAL A 72 -5.66 0.25 -5.24
C VAL A 72 -6.10 -1.17 -4.92
N PHE A 73 -6.74 -1.33 -3.78
CA PHE A 73 -7.19 -2.66 -3.35
C PHE A 73 -8.44 -3.05 -4.12
N ASP A 74 -8.60 -4.33 -4.40
CA ASP A 74 -9.82 -4.80 -5.04
C ASP A 74 -11.01 -4.59 -4.12
N GLU A 75 -10.80 -4.74 -2.82
CA GLU A 75 -11.86 -4.47 -1.85
C GLU A 75 -11.29 -3.60 -0.77
N ALA A 76 -12.08 -2.65 -0.29
CA ALA A 76 -11.60 -1.74 0.74
C ALA A 76 -11.10 -2.51 1.95
N GLN A 77 -10.08 -1.97 2.59
CA GLN A 77 -9.41 -2.63 3.71
C GLN A 77 -9.53 -1.77 4.96
N ARG A 78 -9.58 -2.42 6.11
CA ARG A 78 -9.59 -1.71 7.36
C ARG A 78 -8.19 -1.53 7.89
N ALA A 79 -8.03 -0.55 8.73
CA ALA A 79 -6.80 -0.34 9.49
C ALA A 79 -5.58 -0.11 8.61
N VAL A 80 -5.78 0.52 7.48
CA VAL A 80 -4.65 0.91 6.64
C VAL A 80 -4.15 2.22 7.21
N THR A 81 -2.91 2.27 7.64
CA THR A 81 -2.42 3.40 8.42
C THR A 81 -1.07 3.86 7.90
N ALA A 82 -0.90 5.16 7.81
CA ALA A 82 0.39 5.72 7.42
C ALA A 82 1.45 5.28 8.43
N GLY A 83 2.62 5.04 7.95
CA GLY A 83 3.72 4.59 8.79
C GLY A 83 3.90 3.08 8.83
N GLN A 84 2.92 2.33 8.39
CA GLN A 84 3.05 0.89 8.37
C GLN A 84 3.78 0.43 7.13
N ALA A 85 4.44 -0.70 7.22
CA ALA A 85 5.11 -1.30 6.08
C ALA A 85 4.09 -1.99 5.20
N VAL A 86 4.35 -2.02 3.91
CA VAL A 86 3.52 -2.73 2.97
C VAL A 86 4.42 -3.58 2.10
N VAL A 87 4.04 -4.82 1.85
CA VAL A 87 4.84 -5.76 1.08
C VAL A 87 3.98 -6.28 -0.05
N LEU A 88 4.56 -6.40 -1.22
CA LEU A 88 3.87 -6.80 -2.43
C LEU A 88 4.35 -8.17 -2.88
N PHE A 89 3.41 -9.02 -3.26
CA PHE A 89 3.72 -10.38 -3.67
C PHE A 89 3.05 -10.73 -4.98
N GLU A 90 3.64 -11.68 -5.69
CA GLU A 90 2.99 -12.29 -6.82
C GLU A 90 3.10 -13.78 -6.55
N GLY A 91 2.02 -14.42 -6.19
CA GLY A 91 2.09 -15.76 -5.64
C GLY A 91 2.89 -15.74 -4.36
N GLU A 92 3.93 -16.50 -4.29
CA GLU A 92 4.78 -16.53 -3.11
C GLU A 92 6.02 -15.67 -3.28
N ARG A 93 6.15 -15.00 -4.40
CA ARG A 93 7.33 -14.22 -4.67
C ARG A 93 7.15 -12.80 -4.18
N VAL A 94 8.11 -12.30 -3.43
CA VAL A 94 8.08 -10.93 -2.97
C VAL A 94 8.55 -10.03 -4.10
N LEU A 95 7.74 -9.05 -4.47
CA LEU A 95 8.10 -8.11 -5.52
C LEU A 95 8.84 -6.91 -4.95
N GLY A 96 8.50 -6.54 -3.75
CA GLY A 96 9.09 -5.38 -3.10
C GLY A 96 8.18 -4.86 -2.03
N GLY A 97 8.43 -3.65 -1.58
CA GLY A 97 7.60 -3.05 -0.56
C GLY A 97 8.04 -1.65 -0.24
N GLY A 98 7.39 -1.06 0.72
CA GLY A 98 7.69 0.29 1.15
C GLY A 98 6.95 0.61 2.42
N TRP A 99 6.80 1.91 2.68
CA TRP A 99 6.11 2.38 3.87
C TRP A 99 4.93 3.21 3.45
N ILE A 100 3.80 3.02 4.08
CA ILE A 100 2.60 3.75 3.72
C ILE A 100 2.76 5.21 4.09
N ALA A 101 2.65 6.08 3.11
CA ALA A 101 2.78 7.52 3.33
C ALA A 101 1.42 8.20 3.38
N ARG A 102 0.46 7.71 2.62
CA ARG A 102 -0.86 8.30 2.60
C ARG A 102 -1.89 7.24 2.36
N VAL A 103 -3.06 7.44 2.90
CA VAL A 103 -4.16 6.50 2.78
C VAL A 103 -5.36 7.25 2.23
N GLY A 104 -6.14 6.61 1.37
CA GLY A 104 -7.29 7.25 0.80
C GLY A 104 -8.39 6.28 0.42
N SER A 105 -9.46 6.81 -0.08
CA SER A 105 -10.55 5.98 -0.56
C SER A 105 -11.34 6.69 -1.64
#